data_99552612f6f38908290992883ea8a8ce
#
_entry.id   99552612f6f38908290992883ea8a8ce
#
_cell.length_a   1.000
_cell.length_b   1.000
_cell.length_c   1.000
_cell.angle_alpha   90.00
_cell.angle_beta   90.00
_cell.angle_gamma   90.00
#
_symmetry.space_group_name_H-M   'P 1'
#
loop_
_entity.id
_entity.type
_entity.pdbx_description
1 polymer ?
#
loop_
_entity_poly.entity_id
_entity_poly.type
_entity_poly.pdbx_seq_one_letter_code
_entity_poly.pdbx_strand_id
1 'polypeptide(L)'
;TGWGGAYVPGSFLPVLGGYVDAPWANHTHELAASENFLFQPFHDDANIASDFSEGQSGFTFDAAEFPYLTAELGGGLQVTAHRRTYPYPEDIEAQTICMLGAGANLIGYYMYHGGVNPDGKYSTLQESKATGYANDLPVKSYDFQTCLRENGLPSESYYRLRKHHFFIKNTQELLA
;
A
#
# COMPACT_ATOMS: atom_id res chain seq x y z
N THR A 1 -8.40 10.32 9.05
CA THR A 1 -8.20 9.60 7.79
C THR A 1 -9.00 8.31 7.80
N GLY A 2 -9.43 7.89 6.67
CA GLY A 2 -10.15 6.61 6.49
C GLY A 2 -10.09 6.19 5.03
N TRP A 3 -10.17 4.89 4.79
CA TRP A 3 -10.31 4.32 3.47
C TRP A 3 -11.63 4.74 2.84
N GLY A 4 -11.70 4.76 1.51
CA GLY A 4 -12.90 5.18 0.80
C GLY A 4 -14.19 4.58 1.34
N GLY A 5 -14.22 3.27 1.60
CA GLY A 5 -15.37 2.57 2.18
C GLY A 5 -15.62 2.82 3.67
N ALA A 6 -14.64 3.33 4.40
CA ALA A 6 -14.73 3.66 5.83
C ALA A 6 -14.82 5.17 6.09
N TYR A 7 -14.95 5.97 5.06
CA TYR A 7 -15.07 7.41 5.19
C TYR A 7 -16.37 7.82 5.87
N VAL A 8 -16.24 8.69 6.87
CA VAL A 8 -17.39 9.30 7.56
C VAL A 8 -17.39 10.79 7.24
N PRO A 9 -18.38 11.31 6.53
CA PRO A 9 -18.46 12.69 6.10
C PRO A 9 -18.26 13.67 7.27
N GLY A 10 -17.39 14.66 7.06
CA GLY A 10 -17.09 15.70 8.06
C GLY A 10 -16.20 15.26 9.23
N SER A 11 -15.80 14.00 9.31
CA SER A 11 -15.00 13.49 10.43
C SER A 11 -13.51 13.38 10.13
N PHE A 12 -13.15 12.96 8.90
CA PHE A 12 -11.75 12.82 8.50
C PHE A 12 -11.58 12.93 7.00
N LEU A 13 -10.34 13.16 6.57
CA LEU A 13 -9.97 13.12 5.18
C LEU A 13 -9.91 11.67 4.69
N PRO A 14 -10.43 11.39 3.50
CA PRO A 14 -10.26 10.10 2.86
C PRO A 14 -8.79 9.89 2.49
N VAL A 15 -8.32 8.66 2.65
CA VAL A 15 -7.00 8.21 2.18
C VAL A 15 -7.18 6.93 1.39
N LEU A 16 -6.31 6.74 0.45
CA LEU A 16 -6.35 5.64 -0.50
C LEU A 16 -5.07 4.81 -0.37
N GLY A 17 -5.06 3.65 -0.98
CA GLY A 17 -3.90 2.78 -0.99
C GLY A 17 -3.69 2.12 -2.32
N GLY A 18 -2.56 1.46 -2.46
CA GLY A 18 -2.22 0.68 -3.62
C GLY A 18 -0.96 -0.14 -3.40
N TYR A 19 -0.95 -1.34 -3.96
CA TYR A 19 0.16 -2.27 -3.88
C TYR A 19 0.56 -2.77 -5.25
N VAL A 20 1.77 -3.25 -5.36
CA VAL A 20 2.26 -3.87 -6.61
C VAL A 20 1.59 -5.21 -6.88
N ASP A 21 1.08 -5.87 -5.83
CA ASP A 21 0.37 -7.15 -5.87
C ASP A 21 -0.51 -7.27 -4.62
N ALA A 22 -1.39 -8.25 -4.58
CA ALA A 22 -2.26 -8.56 -3.43
C ALA A 22 -1.85 -9.90 -2.78
N PRO A 23 -0.84 -9.94 -1.91
CA PRO A 23 -0.35 -11.17 -1.31
C PRO A 23 -1.38 -11.85 -0.39
N TRP A 24 -2.35 -11.09 0.11
CA TRP A 24 -3.48 -11.57 0.92
C TRP A 24 -4.56 -12.26 0.10
N ALA A 25 -4.56 -12.13 -1.23
CA ALA A 25 -5.55 -12.77 -2.08
C ALA A 25 -5.53 -14.28 -1.96
N ASN A 26 -6.69 -14.90 -2.09
CA ASN A 26 -6.87 -16.34 -1.90
C ASN A 26 -6.55 -17.20 -3.12
N HIS A 27 -5.96 -16.64 -4.15
CA HIS A 27 -5.55 -17.37 -5.36
C HIS A 27 -4.03 -17.34 -5.55
N THR A 28 -3.51 -18.32 -6.28
CA THR A 28 -2.08 -18.48 -6.56
C THR A 28 -1.74 -18.32 -8.03
N HIS A 29 -2.72 -18.03 -8.87
CA HIS A 29 -2.49 -17.78 -10.29
C HIS A 29 -1.89 -16.38 -10.50
N GLU A 30 -1.38 -16.16 -11.67
CA GLU A 30 -0.85 -14.87 -12.09
C GLU A 30 -1.92 -13.79 -12.00
N LEU A 31 -1.59 -12.67 -11.39
CA LEU A 31 -2.48 -11.53 -11.30
C LEU A 31 -2.42 -10.70 -12.59
N ALA A 32 -3.51 -10.05 -12.89
CA ALA A 32 -3.52 -9.00 -13.91
C ALA A 32 -2.55 -7.87 -13.51
N ALA A 33 -2.06 -7.12 -14.50
CA ALA A 33 -1.25 -5.94 -14.22
C ALA A 33 -2.01 -4.99 -13.30
N SER A 34 -1.35 -4.53 -12.25
CA SER A 34 -1.92 -3.62 -11.29
C SER A 34 -2.21 -2.25 -11.94
N GLU A 35 -3.39 -1.71 -11.66
CA GLU A 35 -3.76 -0.35 -12.07
C GLU A 35 -2.84 0.71 -11.47
N ASN A 36 -2.17 0.39 -10.37
CA ASN A 36 -1.21 1.28 -9.71
C ASN A 36 0.04 1.60 -10.53
N PHE A 37 0.25 0.90 -11.65
CA PHE A 37 1.29 1.21 -12.63
C PHE A 37 0.77 2.04 -13.82
N LEU A 38 -0.45 2.52 -13.76
CA LEU A 38 -1.04 3.38 -14.77
C LEU A 38 -1.16 4.81 -14.25
N PHE A 39 -0.98 5.79 -15.14
CA PHE A 39 -1.28 7.19 -14.84
C PHE A 39 -2.79 7.41 -14.90
N GLN A 40 -3.48 6.95 -13.89
CA GLN A 40 -4.92 7.12 -13.75
C GLN A 40 -5.22 8.24 -12.76
N PRO A 41 -6.30 9.01 -12.98
CA PRO A 41 -6.73 9.97 -11.98
C PRO A 41 -7.13 9.26 -10.70
N PHE A 42 -7.35 9.99 -9.66
CA PHE A 42 -7.82 9.60 -8.34
C PHE A 42 -8.48 8.21 -8.29
N HIS A 43 -7.83 7.23 -7.70
CA HIS A 43 -8.33 5.86 -7.60
C HIS A 43 -7.84 5.17 -6.33
N ASP A 44 -8.57 4.15 -5.90
CA ASP A 44 -8.15 3.21 -4.87
C ASP A 44 -7.80 1.86 -5.51
N ASP A 45 -6.96 1.08 -4.85
CA ASP A 45 -6.65 -0.27 -5.31
C ASP A 45 -7.90 -1.15 -5.21
N ALA A 46 -8.34 -1.70 -6.33
CA ALA A 46 -9.51 -2.54 -6.40
C ALA A 46 -9.39 -3.81 -5.53
N ASN A 47 -8.17 -4.30 -5.30
CA ASN A 47 -7.95 -5.46 -4.44
C ASN A 47 -8.16 -5.12 -2.95
N ILE A 48 -7.93 -3.88 -2.54
CA ILE A 48 -8.16 -3.42 -1.17
C ILE A 48 -9.62 -3.07 -0.99
N ALA A 49 -10.20 -2.35 -1.93
CA ALA A 49 -11.62 -1.96 -1.88
C ALA A 49 -12.56 -3.16 -1.87
N SER A 50 -12.19 -4.26 -2.51
CA SER A 50 -13.01 -5.49 -2.55
C SER A 50 -13.12 -6.21 -1.20
N ASP A 51 -12.15 -6.00 -0.30
CA ASP A 51 -12.19 -6.62 1.03
C ASP A 51 -13.21 -5.96 1.97
N PHE A 52 -13.68 -4.75 1.64
CA PHE A 52 -14.59 -3.97 2.49
C PHE A 52 -16.05 -3.96 2.04
N SER A 53 -16.35 -4.43 0.83
CA SER A 53 -17.74 -4.44 0.35
C SER A 53 -17.96 -5.47 -0.75
N GLU A 54 -18.65 -6.55 -0.43
CA GLU A 54 -19.27 -7.36 -1.48
C GLU A 54 -20.17 -6.46 -2.35
N GLY A 55 -19.69 -6.08 -3.52
CA GLY A 55 -20.47 -5.44 -4.56
C GLY A 55 -20.46 -3.90 -4.63
N GLN A 56 -19.66 -3.20 -3.86
CA GLN A 56 -19.51 -1.75 -4.02
C GLN A 56 -18.10 -1.39 -4.47
N SER A 57 -17.90 -1.39 -5.76
CA SER A 57 -16.78 -0.67 -6.37
C SER A 57 -17.17 0.81 -6.44
N GLY A 58 -16.59 1.66 -5.58
CA GLY A 58 -16.80 3.09 -5.67
C GLY A 58 -16.51 3.83 -4.38
N PHE A 59 -16.15 5.09 -4.51
CA PHE A 59 -15.99 5.98 -3.38
C PHE A 59 -17.35 6.28 -2.74
N THR A 60 -17.35 6.39 -1.41
CA THR A 60 -18.53 6.85 -0.65
C THR A 60 -18.57 8.38 -0.51
N PHE A 61 -17.70 9.08 -1.23
CA PHE A 61 -17.54 10.53 -1.20
C PHE A 61 -17.29 11.07 -2.64
N ASP A 62 -17.52 12.35 -2.84
CA ASP A 62 -17.14 13.00 -4.10
C ASP A 62 -15.63 13.25 -4.11
N ALA A 63 -14.91 12.52 -4.95
CA ALA A 63 -13.47 12.63 -5.08
C ALA A 63 -12.99 14.05 -5.45
N ALA A 64 -13.82 14.84 -6.16
CA ALA A 64 -13.46 16.19 -6.56
C ALA A 64 -13.39 17.18 -5.38
N GLU A 65 -13.98 16.82 -4.24
CA GLU A 65 -13.96 17.66 -3.03
C GLU A 65 -12.71 17.45 -2.17
N PHE A 66 -11.87 16.47 -2.50
CA PHE A 66 -10.74 16.06 -1.65
C PHE A 66 -9.43 16.02 -2.42
N PRO A 67 -8.31 16.33 -1.75
CA PRO A 67 -7.00 16.06 -2.32
C PRO A 67 -6.76 14.55 -2.44
N TYR A 68 -5.97 14.15 -3.42
CA TYR A 68 -5.55 12.76 -3.60
C TYR A 68 -4.46 12.39 -2.57
N LEU A 69 -4.85 11.72 -1.53
CA LEU A 69 -3.95 11.32 -0.44
C LEU A 69 -3.81 9.79 -0.42
N THR A 70 -2.58 9.29 -0.44
CA THR A 70 -2.30 7.90 -0.16
C THR A 70 -1.69 7.78 1.23
N ALA A 71 -2.21 6.88 2.06
CA ALA A 71 -1.62 6.57 3.36
C ALA A 71 -1.04 5.15 3.38
N GLU A 72 -1.35 4.37 2.37
CA GLU A 72 -0.98 2.97 2.27
C GLU A 72 -0.54 2.61 0.85
N LEU A 73 0.35 3.45 0.28
CA LEU A 73 1.08 3.03 -0.90
C LEU A 73 2.12 1.99 -0.48
N GLY A 74 2.09 0.81 -1.10
CA GLY A 74 2.95 -0.29 -0.71
C GLY A 74 4.43 0.06 -0.87
N GLY A 75 5.12 0.27 0.25
CA GLY A 75 6.58 0.45 0.28
C GLY A 75 7.34 -0.86 0.12
N GLY A 76 6.64 -1.94 -0.06
CA GLY A 76 7.01 -3.32 -0.24
C GLY A 76 5.77 -4.19 -0.15
N LEU A 77 5.93 -5.50 0.03
CA LEU A 77 4.83 -6.43 0.18
C LEU A 77 5.01 -7.34 1.38
N GLN A 78 3.92 -7.64 2.03
CA GLN A 78 3.91 -8.69 3.04
C GLN A 78 4.14 -10.04 2.41
N VAL A 79 5.02 -10.83 3.03
CA VAL A 79 5.19 -12.23 2.70
C VAL A 79 4.22 -13.05 3.54
N THR A 80 3.27 -13.71 2.89
CA THR A 80 2.29 -14.57 3.56
C THR A 80 2.70 -16.04 3.51
N ALA A 81 2.04 -16.89 4.30
CA ALA A 81 2.35 -18.32 4.31
C ALA A 81 2.04 -18.99 2.95
N HIS A 82 1.01 -18.55 2.26
CA HIS A 82 0.54 -19.13 1.00
C HIS A 82 1.07 -18.41 -0.25
N ARG A 83 1.52 -17.15 -0.12
CA ARG A 83 2.12 -16.38 -1.22
C ARG A 83 3.41 -15.72 -0.78
N ARG A 84 4.45 -15.94 -1.57
CA ARG A 84 5.80 -15.45 -1.31
C ARG A 84 6.20 -14.46 -2.40
N THR A 85 5.42 -13.40 -2.52
CA THR A 85 5.70 -12.32 -3.47
C THR A 85 6.94 -11.53 -3.04
N TYR A 86 7.68 -11.04 -4.01
CA TYR A 86 8.85 -10.21 -3.78
C TYR A 86 8.85 -9.06 -4.78
N PRO A 87 8.44 -7.86 -4.38
CA PRO A 87 8.55 -6.69 -5.24
C PRO A 87 10.02 -6.27 -5.34
N TYR A 88 10.42 -5.91 -6.54
CA TYR A 88 11.71 -5.29 -6.75
C TYR A 88 11.67 -3.81 -6.36
N PRO A 89 12.81 -3.21 -5.99
CA PRO A 89 12.90 -1.78 -5.70
C PRO A 89 12.39 -0.89 -6.84
N GLU A 90 12.55 -1.35 -8.08
CA GLU A 90 12.04 -0.72 -9.29
C GLU A 90 10.53 -0.66 -9.34
N ASP A 91 9.84 -1.69 -8.85
CA ASP A 91 8.39 -1.74 -8.81
C ASP A 91 7.85 -0.67 -7.86
N ILE A 92 8.46 -0.55 -6.68
CA ILE A 92 8.08 0.46 -5.69
C ILE A 92 8.35 1.87 -6.21
N GLU A 93 9.48 2.08 -6.88
CA GLU A 93 9.81 3.34 -7.52
C GLU A 93 8.79 3.70 -8.61
N ALA A 94 8.50 2.75 -9.52
CA ALA A 94 7.55 2.95 -10.60
C ALA A 94 6.14 3.29 -10.10
N GLN A 95 5.65 2.56 -9.10
CA GLN A 95 4.36 2.82 -8.47
C GLN A 95 4.30 4.23 -7.86
N THR A 96 5.37 4.63 -7.16
CA THR A 96 5.46 5.98 -6.58
C THR A 96 5.38 7.07 -7.65
N ILE A 97 6.08 6.88 -8.77
CA ILE A 97 6.05 7.81 -9.91
C ILE A 97 4.67 7.87 -10.54
N CYS A 98 4.02 6.71 -10.71
CA CYS A 98 2.67 6.64 -11.26
C CYS A 98 1.66 7.38 -10.36
N MET A 99 1.73 7.20 -9.05
CA MET A 99 0.86 7.91 -8.10
C MET A 99 1.10 9.43 -8.15
N LEU A 100 2.35 9.85 -8.17
CA LEU A 100 2.68 11.26 -8.32
C LEU A 100 2.16 11.83 -9.64
N GLY A 101 2.36 11.12 -10.76
CA GLY A 101 1.87 11.50 -12.07
C GLY A 101 0.34 11.45 -12.20
N ALA A 102 -0.33 10.68 -11.36
CA ALA A 102 -1.79 10.65 -11.24
C ALA A 102 -2.35 11.81 -10.40
N GLY A 103 -1.51 12.68 -9.87
CA GLY A 103 -1.91 13.87 -9.12
C GLY A 103 -1.97 13.67 -7.61
N ALA A 104 -1.28 12.67 -7.06
CA ALA A 104 -1.24 12.50 -5.61
C ALA A 104 -0.60 13.70 -4.91
N ASN A 105 -1.33 14.29 -3.98
CA ASN A 105 -0.89 15.43 -3.15
C ASN A 105 -0.10 14.99 -1.91
N LEU A 106 -0.29 13.74 -1.48
CA LEU A 106 0.45 13.14 -0.39
C LEU A 106 0.74 11.68 -0.74
N ILE A 107 2.01 11.29 -0.59
CA ILE A 107 2.45 9.90 -0.75
C ILE A 107 2.92 9.40 0.61
N GLY A 108 2.10 8.54 1.22
CA GLY A 108 2.41 7.82 2.45
C GLY A 108 2.58 6.33 2.17
N TYR A 109 3.67 5.76 2.65
CA TYR A 109 3.98 4.35 2.41
C TYR A 109 3.52 3.45 3.56
N TYR A 110 2.99 2.29 3.20
CA TYR A 110 2.84 1.19 4.11
C TYR A 110 3.60 -0.05 3.58
N MET A 111 4.74 -0.43 4.19
CA MET A 111 5.39 0.31 5.27
C MET A 111 6.61 1.04 4.72
N TYR A 112 7.05 2.07 5.43
CA TYR A 112 8.32 2.74 5.15
C TYR A 112 9.46 2.12 5.95
N HIS A 113 9.19 1.74 7.19
CA HIS A 113 10.10 1.05 8.09
C HIS A 113 9.50 -0.32 8.43
N GLY A 114 10.27 -1.36 8.22
CA GLY A 114 9.89 -2.71 8.59
C GLY A 114 9.79 -2.90 10.10
N GLY A 115 9.25 -4.02 10.49
CA GLY A 115 9.06 -4.38 11.89
C GLY A 115 9.19 -5.87 12.14
N VAL A 116 8.97 -6.24 13.39
CA VAL A 116 8.94 -7.63 13.83
C VAL A 116 7.64 -7.87 14.58
N ASN A 117 6.91 -8.89 14.21
CA ASN A 117 5.69 -9.27 14.93
C ASN A 117 6.02 -9.70 16.36
N PRO A 118 5.28 -9.22 17.37
CA PRO A 118 5.51 -9.61 18.74
C PRO A 118 5.18 -11.08 18.97
N ASP A 119 5.83 -11.67 19.96
CA ASP A 119 5.42 -12.98 20.48
C ASP A 119 4.21 -12.82 21.37
N GLY A 120 3.07 -13.30 20.90
CA GLY A 120 1.85 -13.35 21.70
C GLY A 120 1.82 -14.58 22.62
N LYS A 121 1.07 -14.50 23.69
CA LYS A 121 0.92 -15.63 24.61
C LYS A 121 0.18 -16.80 23.98
N TYR A 122 -0.80 -16.50 23.13
CA TYR A 122 -1.70 -17.50 22.53
C TYR A 122 -1.72 -17.47 21.03
N SER A 123 -1.33 -16.36 20.43
CA SER A 123 -1.24 -16.18 18.99
C SER A 123 -0.29 -15.03 18.66
N THR A 124 0.17 -15.00 17.43
CA THR A 124 0.81 -13.83 16.82
C THR A 124 -0.17 -13.19 15.86
N LEU A 125 0.19 -12.08 15.24
CA LEU A 125 -0.62 -11.48 14.20
C LEU A 125 -0.97 -12.54 13.16
N GLN A 126 -2.25 -12.80 13.01
CA GLN A 126 -2.77 -13.74 12.04
C GLN A 126 -3.52 -12.95 10.99
N GLU A 127 -2.95 -12.92 9.81
CA GLU A 127 -3.61 -12.28 8.71
C GLU A 127 -4.76 -13.14 8.21
N SER A 128 -5.86 -12.50 8.16
CA SER A 128 -7.09 -12.80 7.46
C SER A 128 -7.46 -14.27 7.18
N LYS A 129 -8.20 -14.84 8.08
CA LYS A 129 -9.06 -16.00 7.78
C LYS A 129 -10.17 -15.67 6.77
N ALA A 130 -10.45 -14.39 6.53
CA ALA A 130 -11.48 -13.94 5.62
C ALA A 130 -11.21 -14.32 4.16
N THR A 131 -9.95 -14.50 3.79
CA THR A 131 -9.55 -14.95 2.45
C THR A 131 -9.74 -16.45 2.21
N GLY A 132 -10.14 -17.21 3.23
CA GLY A 132 -10.25 -18.67 3.16
C GLY A 132 -8.91 -19.42 3.24
N TYR A 133 -7.80 -18.71 3.32
CA TYR A 133 -6.49 -19.27 3.63
C TYR A 133 -6.21 -19.16 5.12
N ALA A 134 -5.80 -20.26 5.70
CA ALA A 134 -5.23 -20.25 7.02
C ALA A 134 -3.82 -19.66 6.92
N ASN A 135 -3.66 -18.42 7.26
CA ASN A 135 -2.34 -17.82 7.53
C ASN A 135 -1.88 -18.32 8.90
N ASP A 136 -1.70 -19.64 8.99
CA ASP A 136 -1.53 -20.33 10.26
C ASP A 136 -0.16 -20.11 10.87
N LEU A 137 0.80 -19.67 10.07
CA LEU A 137 2.15 -19.36 10.51
C LEU A 137 2.39 -17.87 10.34
N PRO A 138 2.27 -17.09 11.41
CA PRO A 138 2.65 -15.70 11.37
C PRO A 138 4.12 -15.60 11.01
N VAL A 139 4.40 -14.87 9.97
CA VAL A 139 5.78 -14.53 9.63
C VAL A 139 6.30 -13.60 10.71
N LYS A 140 7.37 -14.00 11.38
CA LYS A 140 7.96 -13.23 12.48
C LYS A 140 8.43 -11.86 11.98
N SER A 141 9.10 -11.84 10.84
CA SER A 141 9.52 -10.60 10.19
C SER A 141 8.31 -9.89 9.58
N TYR A 142 8.22 -8.61 9.81
CA TYR A 142 7.28 -7.69 9.18
C TYR A 142 8.04 -6.64 8.39
N ASP A 143 9.06 -7.09 7.69
CA ASP A 143 10.02 -6.25 6.96
C ASP A 143 9.40 -5.62 5.70
N PHE A 144 8.63 -6.36 4.93
CA PHE A 144 7.99 -5.94 3.68
C PHE A 144 8.97 -5.50 2.57
N GLN A 145 10.25 -5.77 2.68
CA GLN A 145 11.31 -5.27 1.76
C GLN A 145 11.30 -3.72 1.65
N THR A 146 10.91 -3.05 2.72
CA THR A 146 10.67 -1.60 2.76
C THR A 146 11.95 -0.77 2.72
N CYS A 147 11.77 0.55 2.62
CA CYS A 147 12.88 1.51 2.55
C CYS A 147 13.84 1.37 3.73
N LEU A 148 13.32 1.27 4.94
CA LEU A 148 14.10 0.93 6.12
C LEU A 148 13.68 -0.47 6.58
N ARG A 149 14.65 -1.37 6.60
CA ARG A 149 14.44 -2.76 6.99
C ARG A 149 14.06 -2.87 8.47
N GLU A 150 13.61 -4.03 8.92
CA GLU A 150 13.24 -4.26 10.33
C GLU A 150 14.37 -3.89 11.32
N ASN A 151 15.60 -3.97 10.90
CA ASN A 151 16.79 -3.58 11.68
C ASN A 151 17.19 -2.10 11.50
N GLY A 152 16.40 -1.31 10.77
CA GLY A 152 16.64 0.11 10.50
C GLY A 152 17.67 0.41 9.41
N LEU A 153 18.23 -0.61 8.77
CA LEU A 153 19.18 -0.39 7.67
C LEU A 153 18.43 0.01 6.38
N PRO A 154 18.97 0.98 5.61
CA PRO A 154 18.37 1.37 4.35
C PRO A 154 18.50 0.25 3.32
N SER A 155 17.42 0.04 2.56
CA SER A 155 17.37 -0.84 1.41
C SER A 155 17.65 -0.08 0.12
N GLU A 156 17.70 -0.79 -1.01
CA GLU A 156 17.81 -0.13 -2.31
C GLU A 156 16.61 0.78 -2.60
N SER A 157 15.41 0.38 -2.20
CA SER A 157 14.20 1.22 -2.33
C SER A 157 14.36 2.59 -1.65
N TYR A 158 15.05 2.65 -0.51
CA TYR A 158 15.36 3.93 0.14
C TYR A 158 16.13 4.89 -0.76
N TYR A 159 17.20 4.39 -1.39
CA TYR A 159 18.02 5.23 -2.25
C TYR A 159 17.31 5.65 -3.53
N ARG A 160 16.48 4.76 -4.08
CA ARG A 160 15.67 5.05 -5.27
C ARG A 160 14.61 6.11 -4.97
N LEU A 161 13.84 5.95 -3.90
CA LEU A 161 12.77 6.88 -3.54
C LEU A 161 13.30 8.23 -3.05
N ARG A 162 14.45 8.25 -2.40
CA ARG A 162 15.07 9.47 -1.88
C ARG A 162 15.21 10.58 -2.93
N LYS A 163 15.60 10.23 -4.16
CA LYS A 163 15.75 11.22 -5.24
C LYS A 163 14.41 11.85 -5.62
N HIS A 164 13.33 11.05 -5.63
CA HIS A 164 11.99 11.55 -5.91
C HIS A 164 11.44 12.41 -4.77
N HIS A 165 11.72 12.04 -3.52
CA HIS A 165 11.34 12.86 -2.38
C HIS A 165 12.07 14.22 -2.39
N PHE A 166 13.34 14.27 -2.77
CA PHE A 166 14.03 15.54 -2.96
C PHE A 166 13.47 16.35 -4.12
N PHE A 167 13.14 15.70 -5.23
CA PHE A 167 12.45 16.36 -6.34
C PHE A 167 11.14 16.98 -5.87
N ILE A 168 10.26 16.21 -5.24
CA ILE A 168 8.98 16.70 -4.72
C ILE A 168 9.20 17.87 -3.76
N LYS A 169 10.12 17.75 -2.81
CA LYS A 169 10.41 18.81 -1.84
C LYS A 169 10.88 20.12 -2.51
N ASN A 170 11.65 20.01 -3.59
CA ASN A 170 12.19 21.17 -4.28
C ASN A 170 11.21 21.80 -5.29
N THR A 171 10.18 21.06 -5.70
CA THR A 171 9.21 21.48 -6.73
C THR A 171 7.77 21.50 -6.23
N GLN A 172 7.56 21.40 -4.93
CA GLN A 172 6.22 21.29 -4.33
C GLN A 172 5.26 22.39 -4.77
N GLU A 173 5.76 23.62 -4.95
CA GLU A 173 4.96 24.77 -5.40
C GLU A 173 4.48 24.65 -6.86
N LEU A 174 5.15 23.80 -7.66
CA LEU A 174 4.80 23.53 -9.05
C LEU A 174 3.91 22.29 -9.18
N LEU A 175 3.85 21.46 -8.14
CA LEU A 175 3.09 20.21 -8.12
C LEU A 175 1.75 20.38 -7.39
N ALA A 176 1.54 21.49 -6.71
CA ALA A 176 0.35 21.78 -5.92
C ALA A 176 -0.83 22.30 -6.78
#